data_f37811032906312def7af3c5c4832095
#
_entry.id   f37811032906312def7af3c5c4832095
#
_cell.length_a   1.000
_cell.length_b   1.000
_cell.length_c   1.000
_cell.angle_alpha   90.00
_cell.angle_beta   90.00
_cell.angle_gamma   90.00
#
_symmetry.space_group_name_H-M   'P 1'
#
loop_
_entity.id
_entity.type
_entity.pdbx_description
1 polymer ?
#
loop_
_entity_poly.entity_id
_entity_poly.type
_entity_poly.pdbx_seq_one_letter_code
_entity_poly.pdbx_strand_id
1 'polypeptide(L)'
;FGKGGGAYDSDYMVAIEDAMVLGADAANLSLGGSFPGYSEYTEEKYRHILDEIVGSGMVVTISAGNSGSWFDQTAFGLPYAGSVNWATNGSPGSYVNSLCVASVDNAGVTDNYLKVKGHNMTYTEKSYQNKPIYTIGGSHEYIYLDKIGTAEEFAAVKDVLAGKIAICNRGDT
;
A
#
# COMPACT_ATOMS: atom_id res chain seq x y z
N PHE A 1 -16.36 1.45 7.03
CA PHE A 1 -16.27 1.77 5.60
C PHE A 1 -17.66 1.92 5.01
N GLY A 2 -17.90 3.03 4.29
CA GLY A 2 -19.17 3.27 3.62
C GLY A 2 -19.42 2.28 2.47
N LYS A 3 -20.65 2.22 2.00
CA LYS A 3 -21.09 1.32 0.91
C LYS A 3 -20.30 1.51 -0.40
N GLY A 4 -19.65 2.65 -0.58
CA GLY A 4 -18.77 2.97 -1.71
C GLY A 4 -17.30 2.63 -1.51
N GLY A 5 -16.93 1.94 -0.42
CA GLY A 5 -15.55 1.52 -0.12
C GLY A 5 -14.65 2.59 0.52
N GLY A 6 -15.16 3.82 0.73
CA GLY A 6 -14.45 4.88 1.43
C GLY A 6 -14.69 4.87 2.94
N ALA A 7 -13.74 5.40 3.71
CA ALA A 7 -13.92 5.75 5.11
C ALA A 7 -14.10 7.27 5.21
N TYR A 8 -15.19 7.71 5.82
CA TYR A 8 -15.38 9.13 6.13
C TYR A 8 -14.75 9.44 7.48
N ASP A 9 -14.20 10.63 7.60
CA ASP A 9 -13.53 11.08 8.82
C ASP A 9 -14.46 10.99 10.04
N SER A 10 -15.72 11.38 9.88
CA SER A 10 -16.74 11.25 10.92
C SER A 10 -16.94 9.82 11.40
N ASP A 11 -16.87 8.84 10.52
CA ASP A 11 -17.16 7.45 10.85
C ASP A 11 -16.06 6.83 11.72
N TYR A 12 -14.80 7.06 11.36
CA TYR A 12 -13.71 6.48 12.15
C TYR A 12 -13.41 7.28 13.43
N MET A 13 -13.74 8.56 13.48
CA MET A 13 -13.71 9.32 14.75
C MET A 13 -14.70 8.75 15.77
N VAL A 14 -15.93 8.49 15.36
CA VAL A 14 -16.93 7.82 16.22
C VAL A 14 -16.47 6.40 16.60
N ALA A 15 -15.88 5.68 15.69
CA ALA A 15 -15.36 4.34 15.98
C ALA A 15 -14.23 4.34 17.03
N ILE A 16 -13.39 5.38 17.06
CA ILE A 16 -12.36 5.55 18.10
C ILE A 16 -13.03 5.83 19.45
N GLU A 17 -14.01 6.73 19.49
CA GLU A 17 -14.77 7.01 20.73
C GLU A 17 -15.48 5.76 21.25
N ASP A 18 -16.14 5.03 20.39
CA ASP A 18 -16.81 3.77 20.75
C ASP A 18 -15.81 2.74 21.29
N ALA A 19 -14.63 2.64 20.68
CA ALA A 19 -13.58 1.74 21.16
C ALA A 19 -13.10 2.11 22.57
N MET A 20 -12.95 3.39 22.87
CA MET A 20 -12.60 3.86 24.21
C MET A 20 -13.70 3.53 25.22
N VAL A 21 -14.98 3.77 24.87
CA VAL A 21 -16.14 3.46 25.73
C VAL A 21 -16.27 1.96 25.99
N LEU A 22 -15.95 1.14 25.02
CA LEU A 22 -15.96 -0.33 25.14
C LEU A 22 -14.76 -0.87 25.94
N GLY A 23 -13.81 -0.02 26.28
CA GLY A 23 -12.62 -0.40 27.04
C GLY A 23 -11.57 -1.16 26.21
N ALA A 24 -11.43 -0.84 24.94
CA ALA A 24 -10.38 -1.40 24.11
C ALA A 24 -8.99 -0.95 24.57
N ASP A 25 -8.03 -1.86 24.63
CA ASP A 25 -6.64 -1.56 24.95
C ASP A 25 -5.87 -1.00 23.77
N ALA A 26 -6.27 -1.37 22.55
CA ALA A 26 -5.63 -0.94 21.31
C ALA A 26 -6.61 -0.86 20.15
N ALA A 27 -6.36 0.07 19.23
CA ALA A 27 -7.06 0.19 17.96
C ALA A 27 -6.05 0.35 16.81
N ASN A 28 -6.39 -0.17 15.64
CA ASN A 28 -5.56 -0.03 14.44
C ASN A 28 -6.35 0.61 13.30
N LEU A 29 -5.80 1.69 12.74
CA LEU A 29 -6.34 2.41 11.60
C LEU A 29 -5.41 2.26 10.39
N SER A 30 -5.72 1.31 9.52
CA SER A 30 -5.04 1.15 8.21
C SER A 30 -5.71 2.03 7.15
N LEU A 31 -5.82 3.31 7.44
CA LEU A 31 -6.47 4.32 6.61
C LEU A 31 -5.81 5.69 6.82
N GLY A 32 -6.13 6.65 5.95
CA GLY A 32 -5.65 8.02 6.09
C GLY A 32 -5.77 8.80 4.79
N GLY A 33 -5.61 10.11 4.89
CA GLY A 33 -5.47 11.01 3.75
C GLY A 33 -4.02 11.10 3.28
N SER A 34 -3.83 11.65 2.08
CA SER A 34 -2.51 11.77 1.46
C SER A 34 -1.63 12.86 2.06
N PHE A 35 -2.21 13.79 2.81
CA PHE A 35 -1.51 14.96 3.36
C PHE A 35 -1.60 15.02 4.88
N PRO A 36 -0.62 15.64 5.54
CA PRO A 36 -0.70 15.95 6.96
C PRO A 36 -1.70 17.10 7.19
N GLY A 37 -2.55 16.94 8.19
CA GLY A 37 -3.56 17.94 8.54
C GLY A 37 -4.87 17.81 7.76
N TYR A 38 -5.85 18.55 8.21
CA TYR A 38 -7.18 18.66 7.65
C TYR A 38 -7.55 20.13 7.46
N SER A 39 -8.76 20.40 6.98
CA SER A 39 -9.29 21.75 6.98
C SER A 39 -9.46 22.24 8.43
N GLU A 40 -9.35 23.55 8.66
CA GLU A 40 -9.49 24.17 9.98
C GLU A 40 -10.71 23.67 10.77
N TYR A 41 -11.82 23.44 10.09
CA TYR A 41 -13.05 22.94 10.72
C TYR A 41 -12.93 21.48 11.23
N THR A 42 -12.18 20.65 10.56
CA THR A 42 -12.04 19.22 10.88
C THR A 42 -10.90 18.99 11.86
N GLU A 43 -9.88 19.84 11.82
CA GLU A 43 -8.67 19.77 12.61
C GLU A 43 -8.96 19.76 14.13
N GLU A 44 -9.81 20.67 14.59
CA GLU A 44 -10.15 20.79 16.02
C GLU A 44 -10.82 19.52 16.56
N LYS A 45 -11.72 18.93 15.79
CA LYS A 45 -12.41 17.69 16.16
C LYS A 45 -11.45 16.51 16.26
N TYR A 46 -10.52 16.39 15.30
CA TYR A 46 -9.49 15.36 15.34
C TYR A 46 -8.59 15.48 16.55
N ARG A 47 -8.12 16.67 16.82
CA ARG A 47 -7.28 16.93 17.99
C ARG A 47 -8.00 16.55 19.28
N HIS A 48 -9.25 16.93 19.42
CA HIS A 48 -10.04 16.60 20.61
C HIS A 48 -10.12 15.08 20.83
N ILE A 49 -10.50 14.32 19.81
CA ILE A 49 -10.62 12.86 19.93
C ILE A 49 -9.26 12.21 20.21
N LEU A 50 -8.20 12.64 19.54
CA LEU A 50 -6.87 12.08 19.76
C LEU A 50 -6.30 12.46 21.13
N ASP A 51 -6.68 13.62 21.68
CA ASP A 51 -6.32 14.03 23.05
C ASP A 51 -7.03 13.15 24.10
N GLU A 52 -8.29 12.77 23.87
CA GLU A 52 -9.04 11.86 24.75
C GLU A 52 -8.43 10.44 24.80
N ILE A 53 -7.78 9.99 23.74
CA ILE A 53 -7.07 8.70 23.70
C ILE A 53 -6.01 8.64 24.81
N VAL A 54 -5.30 9.73 25.05
CA VAL A 54 -4.26 9.78 26.09
C VAL A 54 -4.84 9.50 27.48
N GLY A 55 -6.03 10.03 27.75
CA GLY A 55 -6.72 9.80 29.02
C GLY A 55 -7.30 8.38 29.16
N SER A 56 -7.65 7.74 28.06
CA SER A 56 -8.24 6.39 28.04
C SER A 56 -7.22 5.27 28.30
N GLY A 57 -5.93 5.53 28.06
CA GLY A 57 -4.88 4.50 28.09
C GLY A 57 -4.87 3.58 26.85
N MET A 58 -5.75 3.79 25.88
CA MET A 58 -5.78 3.02 24.63
C MET A 58 -4.62 3.42 23.71
N VAL A 59 -3.98 2.46 23.07
CA VAL A 59 -2.96 2.71 22.04
C VAL A 59 -3.60 2.69 20.66
N VAL A 60 -3.47 3.78 19.91
CA VAL A 60 -3.98 3.85 18.54
C VAL A 60 -2.82 3.88 17.56
N THR A 61 -2.72 2.83 16.74
CA THR A 61 -1.75 2.73 15.65
C THR A 61 -2.38 3.19 14.34
N ILE A 62 -1.71 4.09 13.62
CA ILE A 62 -2.23 4.66 12.38
C ILE A 62 -1.16 4.56 11.29
N SER A 63 -1.56 4.15 10.09
CA SER A 63 -0.66 4.06 8.95
C SER A 63 -0.12 5.45 8.55
N ALA A 64 1.16 5.53 8.22
CA ALA A 64 1.79 6.76 7.70
C ALA A 64 1.29 7.14 6.29
N GLY A 65 0.62 6.22 5.59
CA GLY A 65 0.12 6.43 4.24
C GLY A 65 1.13 6.05 3.16
N ASN A 66 0.75 6.27 1.90
CA ASN A 66 1.48 5.85 0.71
C ASN A 66 2.00 7.03 -0.12
N SER A 67 1.92 8.25 0.38
CA SER A 67 2.24 9.46 -0.40
C SER A 67 3.75 9.68 -0.61
N GLY A 68 4.59 8.94 0.09
CA GLY A 68 6.04 9.02 -0.05
C GLY A 68 6.58 10.41 0.23
N SER A 69 7.37 10.93 -0.70
CA SER A 69 7.94 12.27 -0.65
C SER A 69 7.00 13.29 -1.32
N TRP A 70 6.92 14.48 -0.76
CA TRP A 70 6.23 15.62 -1.39
C TRP A 70 6.82 16.01 -2.74
N PHE A 71 8.00 15.53 -3.05
CA PHE A 71 8.62 15.72 -4.36
C PHE A 71 7.98 14.85 -5.44
N ASP A 72 7.46 13.68 -5.09
CA ASP A 72 6.80 12.77 -6.03
C ASP A 72 5.30 13.13 -6.20
N GLN A 73 5.04 14.37 -6.55
CA GLN A 73 3.69 14.95 -6.62
C GLN A 73 3.12 14.94 -8.03
N THR A 74 3.22 13.82 -8.71
CA THR A 74 2.58 13.67 -10.03
C THR A 74 1.05 13.81 -9.96
N ALA A 75 0.44 13.46 -8.82
CA ALA A 75 -1.00 13.57 -8.63
C ALA A 75 -1.50 15.03 -8.41
N PHE A 76 -0.66 15.93 -7.90
CA PHE A 76 -1.06 17.30 -7.53
C PHE A 76 -0.23 18.40 -8.19
N GLY A 77 0.78 18.05 -8.93
CA GLY A 77 1.53 18.94 -9.83
C GLY A 77 2.43 20.00 -9.19
N LEU A 78 2.57 20.02 -7.86
CA LEU A 78 3.36 21.04 -7.16
C LEU A 78 4.35 20.41 -6.18
N PRO A 79 5.65 20.49 -6.43
CA PRO A 79 6.66 20.12 -5.44
C PRO A 79 6.70 21.19 -4.33
N TYR A 80 6.18 20.86 -3.15
CA TYR A 80 6.25 21.74 -1.99
C TYR A 80 7.59 21.71 -1.26
N ALA A 81 8.37 20.67 -1.46
CA ALA A 81 9.68 20.52 -0.84
C ALA A 81 10.79 20.50 -1.87
N GLY A 82 11.81 21.29 -1.67
CA GLY A 82 13.03 21.26 -2.49
C GLY A 82 13.94 20.06 -2.22
N SER A 83 13.54 19.15 -1.32
CA SER A 83 14.32 17.97 -0.94
C SER A 83 13.53 16.71 -1.17
N VAL A 84 14.09 15.79 -1.94
CA VAL A 84 13.54 14.45 -2.20
C VAL A 84 13.54 13.55 -0.95
N ASN A 85 14.27 13.94 0.07
CA ASN A 85 14.40 13.15 1.31
C ASN A 85 13.31 13.48 2.36
N TRP A 86 12.48 14.46 2.09
CA TRP A 86 11.39 14.81 2.99
C TRP A 86 10.18 13.91 2.70
N ALA A 87 10.04 12.89 3.50
CA ALA A 87 8.84 12.06 3.50
C ALA A 87 7.70 12.78 4.22
N THR A 88 6.47 12.51 3.80
CA THR A 88 5.25 13.03 4.41
C THR A 88 4.39 11.91 4.94
N ASN A 89 3.84 12.12 6.14
CA ASN A 89 2.81 11.25 6.67
C ASN A 89 1.44 11.78 6.25
N GLY A 90 0.50 10.87 6.06
CA GLY A 90 -0.91 11.22 5.94
C GLY A 90 -1.58 11.47 7.28
N SER A 91 -2.73 12.14 7.27
CA SER A 91 -3.58 12.28 8.46
C SER A 91 -4.55 11.11 8.57
N PRO A 92 -4.91 10.65 9.80
CA PRO A 92 -4.55 11.22 11.09
C PRO A 92 -3.22 10.73 11.68
N GLY A 93 -2.42 9.92 10.98
CA GLY A 93 -1.12 9.42 11.47
C GLY A 93 -0.10 10.51 11.78
N SER A 94 -0.27 11.72 11.23
CA SER A 94 0.59 12.87 11.50
C SER A 94 0.35 13.55 12.84
N TYR A 95 -0.70 13.17 13.59
CA TYR A 95 -1.01 13.80 14.88
C TYR A 95 -0.20 13.21 16.03
N VAL A 96 0.09 14.04 17.03
CA VAL A 96 1.02 13.75 18.13
C VAL A 96 0.58 12.57 18.99
N ASN A 97 -0.71 12.39 19.21
CA ASN A 97 -1.26 11.38 20.11
C ASN A 97 -1.59 10.05 19.41
N SER A 98 -1.05 9.83 18.23
CA SER A 98 -1.14 8.58 17.50
C SER A 98 0.24 7.93 17.37
N LEU A 99 0.26 6.61 17.29
CA LEU A 99 1.47 5.87 16.93
C LEU A 99 1.47 5.70 15.40
N CYS A 100 2.17 6.60 14.71
CA CYS A 100 2.32 6.53 13.26
C CYS A 100 3.24 5.39 12.85
N VAL A 101 2.75 4.48 12.02
CA VAL A 101 3.49 3.31 11.57
C VAL A 101 3.74 3.39 10.07
N ALA A 102 5.01 3.47 9.69
CA ALA A 102 5.45 3.43 8.30
C ALA A 102 6.05 2.08 7.95
N SER A 103 5.97 1.72 6.68
CA SER A 103 6.70 0.57 6.15
C SER A 103 8.18 0.91 5.95
N VAL A 104 9.01 -0.09 6.05
CA VAL A 104 10.43 -0.02 5.68
C VAL A 104 10.77 -1.19 4.77
N ASP A 105 11.59 -0.94 3.76
CA ASP A 105 12.12 -2.01 2.93
C ASP A 105 13.10 -2.85 3.72
N ASN A 106 12.93 -4.17 3.65
CA ASN A 106 13.86 -5.09 4.28
C ASN A 106 15.21 -5.05 3.58
N ALA A 107 16.30 -5.12 4.34
CA ALA A 107 17.66 -5.19 3.81
C ALA A 107 17.92 -6.46 2.99
N GLY A 108 17.06 -7.47 3.14
CA GLY A 108 17.10 -8.72 2.38
C GLY A 108 15.74 -9.40 2.37
N VAL A 109 15.51 -10.19 1.34
CA VAL A 109 14.28 -10.94 1.16
C VAL A 109 14.62 -12.44 1.16
N THR A 110 13.90 -13.21 2.00
CA THR A 110 13.89 -14.67 1.91
C THR A 110 12.60 -15.07 1.21
N ASP A 111 12.70 -15.45 -0.05
CA ASP A 111 11.54 -15.79 -0.86
C ASP A 111 11.90 -16.86 -1.91
N ASN A 112 10.90 -17.42 -2.56
CA ASN A 112 11.11 -18.25 -3.73
C ASN A 112 11.75 -17.45 -4.85
N TYR A 113 12.58 -18.07 -5.65
CA TYR A 113 13.22 -17.39 -6.77
C TYR A 113 13.24 -18.24 -8.05
N LEU A 114 13.23 -17.53 -9.16
CA LEU A 114 13.51 -18.07 -10.48
C LEU A 114 14.94 -17.69 -10.88
N LYS A 115 15.62 -18.56 -11.59
CA LYS A 115 16.92 -18.23 -12.15
C LYS A 115 16.77 -17.84 -13.61
N VAL A 116 17.05 -16.58 -13.94
CA VAL A 116 16.94 -16.04 -15.30
C VAL A 116 18.31 -15.56 -15.75
N LYS A 117 18.86 -16.16 -16.79
CA LYS A 117 20.21 -15.83 -17.30
C LYS A 117 21.31 -15.75 -16.20
N GLY A 118 21.22 -16.64 -15.22
CA GLY A 118 22.18 -16.70 -14.10
C GLY A 118 21.86 -15.78 -12.90
N HIS A 119 20.88 -14.92 -13.00
CA HIS A 119 20.43 -14.03 -11.92
C HIS A 119 19.24 -14.63 -11.18
N ASN A 120 19.25 -14.53 -9.85
CA ASN A 120 18.12 -14.90 -9.01
C ASN A 120 17.11 -13.75 -9.02
N MET A 121 15.87 -14.05 -9.38
CA MET A 121 14.73 -13.13 -9.33
C MET A 121 13.71 -13.67 -8.35
N THR A 122 13.48 -12.97 -7.26
CA THR A 122 12.43 -13.33 -6.30
C THR A 122 11.05 -13.10 -6.90
N TYR A 123 10.07 -13.89 -6.48
CA TYR A 123 8.70 -13.73 -6.91
C TYR A 123 7.73 -14.02 -5.78
N THR A 124 6.61 -13.32 -5.81
CA THR A 124 5.48 -13.61 -4.92
C THR A 124 4.46 -14.44 -5.68
N GLU A 125 4.14 -15.61 -5.16
CA GLU A 125 3.12 -16.47 -5.75
C GLU A 125 1.73 -15.84 -5.58
N LYS A 126 1.03 -15.67 -6.68
CA LYS A 126 -0.39 -15.29 -6.70
C LYS A 126 -1.19 -16.34 -7.46
N SER A 127 -1.87 -17.20 -6.72
CA SER A 127 -2.72 -18.22 -7.31
C SER A 127 -4.05 -17.64 -7.79
N TYR A 128 -4.08 -17.20 -9.03
CA TYR A 128 -5.33 -16.99 -9.76
C TYR A 128 -5.62 -18.24 -10.60
N GLN A 129 -6.48 -19.13 -10.10
CA GLN A 129 -7.08 -20.26 -10.84
C GLN A 129 -6.11 -21.23 -11.57
N ASN A 130 -4.80 -21.01 -11.54
CA ASN A 130 -3.81 -21.73 -12.33
C ASN A 130 -2.79 -22.45 -11.44
N LYS A 131 -1.98 -23.29 -12.05
CA LYS A 131 -0.91 -24.00 -11.35
C LYS A 131 0.10 -22.99 -10.82
N PRO A 132 0.45 -23.05 -9.54
CA PRO A 132 1.51 -22.24 -8.98
C PRO A 132 2.83 -22.39 -9.75
N ILE A 133 3.63 -21.33 -9.84
CA ILE A 133 4.92 -21.33 -10.55
C ILE A 133 5.85 -22.43 -10.02
N TYR A 134 5.86 -22.69 -8.73
CA TYR A 134 6.69 -23.73 -8.14
C TYR A 134 6.34 -25.15 -8.62
N THR A 135 5.18 -25.35 -9.25
CA THR A 135 4.80 -26.64 -9.84
C THR A 135 5.37 -26.82 -11.25
N ILE A 136 5.92 -25.77 -11.83
CA ILE A 136 6.57 -25.78 -13.14
C ILE A 136 8.06 -26.03 -12.89
N GLY A 137 8.44 -27.28 -12.69
CA GLY A 137 9.84 -27.64 -12.46
C GLY A 137 10.67 -27.63 -13.76
N GLY A 138 11.97 -27.45 -13.63
CA GLY A 138 12.92 -27.53 -14.74
C GLY A 138 13.28 -26.20 -15.39
N SER A 139 13.88 -26.28 -16.58
CA SER A 139 14.30 -25.10 -17.35
C SER A 139 13.33 -24.88 -18.49
N HIS A 140 12.89 -23.66 -18.67
CA HIS A 140 11.93 -23.27 -19.69
C HIS A 140 12.45 -22.07 -20.48
N GLU A 141 12.12 -22.01 -21.74
CA GLU A 141 12.27 -20.82 -22.55
C GLU A 141 11.25 -19.77 -22.08
N TYR A 142 11.57 -18.50 -22.24
CA TYR A 142 10.66 -17.41 -21.94
C TYR A 142 10.61 -16.39 -23.07
N ILE A 143 9.50 -15.67 -23.13
CA ILE A 143 9.32 -14.50 -24.01
C ILE A 143 8.99 -13.32 -23.10
N TYR A 144 9.76 -12.25 -23.21
CA TYR A 144 9.44 -10.98 -22.59
C TYR A 144 8.60 -10.15 -23.56
N LEU A 145 7.40 -9.84 -23.13
CA LEU A 145 6.52 -8.90 -23.81
C LEU A 145 6.70 -7.55 -23.11
N ASP A 146 7.24 -6.58 -23.79
CA ASP A 146 7.37 -5.21 -23.26
C ASP A 146 6.00 -4.50 -23.27
N LYS A 147 5.01 -5.14 -22.65
CA LYS A 147 3.59 -4.79 -22.62
C LYS A 147 2.96 -5.40 -21.38
N ILE A 148 1.72 -4.99 -21.09
CA ILE A 148 0.99 -5.41 -19.89
C ILE A 148 0.35 -6.81 -19.97
N GLY A 149 0.35 -7.45 -21.14
CA GLY A 149 -0.17 -8.80 -21.31
C GLY A 149 -1.70 -8.87 -21.45
N THR A 150 -2.28 -7.98 -22.26
CA THR A 150 -3.70 -8.07 -22.60
C THR A 150 -3.99 -9.32 -23.45
N ALA A 151 -5.26 -9.71 -23.54
CA ALA A 151 -5.69 -10.85 -24.36
C ALA A 151 -5.29 -10.67 -25.84
N GLU A 152 -5.35 -9.45 -26.36
CA GLU A 152 -4.97 -9.11 -27.75
C GLU A 152 -3.45 -9.23 -27.95
N GLU A 153 -2.67 -8.76 -26.98
CA GLU A 153 -1.21 -8.86 -27.02
C GLU A 153 -0.75 -10.31 -26.96
N PHE A 154 -1.38 -11.14 -26.14
CA PHE A 154 -1.13 -12.59 -26.13
C PHE A 154 -1.56 -13.26 -27.43
N ALA A 155 -2.69 -12.88 -28.01
CA ALA A 155 -3.15 -13.41 -29.26
C ALA A 155 -2.16 -13.14 -30.42
N ALA A 156 -1.54 -11.96 -30.41
CA ALA A 156 -0.55 -11.57 -31.43
C ALA A 156 0.73 -12.43 -31.42
N VAL A 157 1.06 -13.05 -30.29
CA VAL A 157 2.29 -13.88 -30.11
C VAL A 157 1.97 -15.34 -29.83
N LYS A 158 0.72 -15.75 -29.99
CA LYS A 158 0.22 -17.10 -29.66
C LYS A 158 1.10 -18.23 -30.21
N ASP A 159 1.52 -18.11 -31.45
CA ASP A 159 2.26 -19.18 -32.16
C ASP A 159 3.68 -19.38 -31.62
N VAL A 160 4.26 -18.34 -31.02
CA VAL A 160 5.61 -18.37 -30.44
C VAL A 160 5.61 -18.61 -28.92
N LEU A 161 4.44 -18.52 -28.27
CA LEU A 161 4.31 -18.75 -26.82
C LEU A 161 4.17 -20.23 -26.45
N ALA A 162 3.81 -21.08 -27.35
CA ALA A 162 3.54 -22.49 -27.04
C ALA A 162 4.73 -23.14 -26.31
N GLY A 163 4.49 -23.62 -25.07
CA GLY A 163 5.51 -24.28 -24.24
C GLY A 163 6.51 -23.33 -23.56
N LYS A 164 6.30 -22.00 -23.62
CA LYS A 164 7.21 -21.02 -23.05
C LYS A 164 6.53 -20.23 -21.92
N ILE A 165 7.34 -19.59 -21.11
CA ILE A 165 6.86 -18.67 -20.06
C ILE A 165 6.77 -17.26 -20.64
N ALA A 166 5.62 -16.62 -20.49
CA ALA A 166 5.45 -15.21 -20.83
C ALA A 166 5.77 -14.33 -19.61
N ILE A 167 6.60 -13.33 -19.81
CA ILE A 167 6.92 -12.29 -18.83
C ILE A 167 6.38 -10.97 -19.37
N CYS A 168 5.55 -10.30 -18.61
CA CYS A 168 4.92 -9.04 -18.97
C CYS A 168 5.19 -7.98 -17.91
N ASN A 169 5.07 -6.73 -18.28
CA ASN A 169 5.05 -5.64 -17.32
C ASN A 169 3.73 -5.67 -16.53
N ARG A 170 3.78 -5.28 -15.27
CA ARG A 170 2.55 -5.08 -14.50
C ARG A 170 1.79 -3.89 -15.07
N GLY A 171 0.55 -4.11 -15.48
CA GLY A 171 -0.34 -3.03 -15.88
C GLY A 171 -0.92 -2.29 -14.69
N ASP A 172 -1.40 -1.09 -14.92
CA ASP A 172 -2.26 -0.39 -13.98
C ASP A 172 -3.61 -1.12 -13.90
N THR A 173 -4.03 -1.42 -12.69
CA THR A 173 -5.32 -2.07 -12.39
C THR A 173 -6.36 -1.01 -12.06
#